data_2141d6969d0856cb299e2ddae0c95625
#
_entry.id   2141d6969d0856cb299e2ddae0c95625
#
_cell.length_a   1.000
_cell.length_b   1.000
_cell.length_c   1.000
_cell.angle_alpha   90.00
_cell.angle_beta   90.00
_cell.angle_gamma   90.00
#
_symmetry.space_group_name_H-M   'P 1'
#
loop_
_entity.id
_entity.type
_entity.pdbx_description
1 polymer ?
#
loop_
_entity_poly.entity_id
_entity_poly.type
_entity_poly.pdbx_seq_one_letter_code
_entity_poly.pdbx_strand_id
1 'polypeptide(L)'
;MELSVNGVSKNYGTKAALTEFTYTFTPGVTAILGPNGAGKTTLMNLITDNVKRQCGEILYDGMDICRLGKRFREKLGFMPQTQGMYEDMTAYEFLCYAAELKGLPKRAAVQQIKQLLETVHLSAAAHRKVGGFSGGMRQRVMLAQALLGAPEVLLLDEPTAGLDPEERVRLREHIAVLGKDKIVLITTHITGDVETIADNILLMREGRLKFAADSKTFISGCGAATLEDAYLRRLHAL
;
A
#
# COMPACT_ATOMS: atom_id res chain seq x y z
N MET A 1 11.95 -8.37 -10.85
CA MET A 1 11.29 -8.06 -9.56
C MET A 1 9.83 -8.45 -9.68
N GLU A 2 9.39 -9.41 -8.85
CA GLU A 2 8.00 -9.83 -8.77
C GLU A 2 7.65 -10.27 -7.34
N LEU A 3 6.40 -10.11 -6.97
CA LEU A 3 5.85 -10.57 -5.70
C LEU A 3 4.67 -11.50 -5.99
N SER A 4 4.85 -12.81 -5.78
CA SER A 4 3.82 -13.82 -6.07
C SER A 4 3.15 -14.28 -4.78
N VAL A 5 1.82 -14.30 -4.78
CA VAL A 5 0.98 -14.83 -3.71
C VAL A 5 0.24 -16.02 -4.25
N ASN A 6 0.51 -17.23 -3.74
CA ASN A 6 0.04 -18.50 -4.30
C ASN A 6 -0.82 -19.25 -3.28
N GLY A 7 -2.12 -19.35 -3.52
CA GLY A 7 -3.07 -20.12 -2.73
C GLY A 7 -3.15 -19.72 -1.25
N VAL A 8 -2.89 -18.43 -0.95
CA VAL A 8 -2.79 -17.97 0.44
C VAL A 8 -4.16 -17.88 1.09
N SER A 9 -4.27 -18.48 2.28
CA SER A 9 -5.49 -18.47 3.08
C SER A 9 -5.22 -18.04 4.52
N LYS A 10 -6.22 -17.37 5.13
CA LYS A 10 -6.19 -16.89 6.51
C LYS A 10 -7.58 -16.83 7.13
N ASN A 11 -7.71 -17.45 8.30
CA ASN A 11 -8.91 -17.35 9.14
C ASN A 11 -8.58 -16.61 10.44
N TYR A 12 -9.55 -15.88 10.98
CA TYR A 12 -9.56 -15.34 12.33
C TYR A 12 -10.72 -16.02 13.09
N GLY A 13 -10.37 -16.97 13.97
CA GLY A 13 -11.36 -17.85 14.58
C GLY A 13 -12.14 -18.62 13.48
N THR A 14 -13.46 -18.49 13.47
CA THR A 14 -14.35 -19.12 12.48
C THR A 14 -14.52 -18.32 11.19
N LYS A 15 -14.05 -17.06 11.15
CA LYS A 15 -14.21 -16.17 10.00
C LYS A 15 -13.07 -16.36 9.01
N ALA A 16 -13.38 -16.82 7.79
CA ALA A 16 -12.44 -16.80 6.67
C ALA A 16 -12.21 -15.34 6.22
N ALA A 17 -10.99 -14.85 6.38
CA ALA A 17 -10.62 -13.48 6.00
C ALA A 17 -9.93 -13.42 4.65
N LEU A 18 -9.25 -14.49 4.25
CA LEU A 18 -8.67 -14.69 2.92
C LEU A 18 -8.75 -16.17 2.56
N THR A 19 -9.15 -16.48 1.33
CA THR A 19 -9.34 -17.85 0.87
C THR A 19 -8.70 -18.03 -0.51
N GLU A 20 -7.66 -18.87 -0.57
CA GLU A 20 -6.97 -19.29 -1.80
C GLU A 20 -6.59 -18.13 -2.74
N PHE A 21 -6.14 -17.01 -2.15
CA PHE A 21 -5.74 -15.85 -2.94
C PHE A 21 -4.49 -16.18 -3.75
N THR A 22 -4.59 -16.00 -5.08
CA THR A 22 -3.46 -16.21 -6.00
C THR A 22 -3.37 -15.03 -6.95
N TYR A 23 -2.23 -14.35 -6.95
CA TYR A 23 -1.89 -13.28 -7.89
C TYR A 23 -0.40 -12.98 -7.86
N THR A 24 0.16 -12.58 -9.03
CA THR A 24 1.56 -12.14 -9.16
C THR A 24 1.60 -10.65 -9.46
N PHE A 25 2.24 -9.89 -8.58
CA PHE A 25 2.45 -8.46 -8.71
C PHE A 25 3.79 -8.19 -9.37
N THR A 26 3.80 -7.31 -10.36
CA THR A 26 4.99 -6.82 -11.07
C THR A 26 5.12 -5.32 -10.89
N PRO A 27 6.24 -4.67 -11.28
CA PRO A 27 6.33 -3.21 -11.24
C PRO A 27 5.14 -2.54 -11.90
N GLY A 28 4.63 -1.52 -11.25
CA GLY A 28 3.39 -0.83 -11.59
C GLY A 28 2.53 -0.59 -10.36
N VAL A 29 1.45 0.14 -10.54
CA VAL A 29 0.44 0.40 -9.51
C VAL A 29 -0.69 -0.62 -9.66
N THR A 30 -0.87 -1.48 -8.66
CA THR A 30 -2.00 -2.39 -8.58
C THR A 30 -2.99 -1.93 -7.53
N ALA A 31 -4.20 -1.56 -7.96
CA ALA A 31 -5.29 -1.20 -7.06
C ALA A 31 -6.12 -2.44 -6.66
N ILE A 32 -6.31 -2.62 -5.36
CA ILE A 32 -7.11 -3.70 -4.79
C ILE A 32 -8.42 -3.09 -4.28
N LEU A 33 -9.49 -3.28 -5.05
CA LEU A 33 -10.82 -2.78 -4.78
C LEU A 33 -11.67 -3.84 -4.07
N GLY A 34 -12.62 -3.39 -3.28
CA GLY A 34 -13.59 -4.26 -2.63
C GLY A 34 -14.22 -3.60 -1.41
N PRO A 35 -15.41 -4.08 -0.98
CA PRO A 35 -16.09 -3.54 0.19
C PRO A 35 -15.29 -3.75 1.48
N ASN A 36 -15.73 -3.12 2.57
CA ASN A 36 -15.17 -3.37 3.89
C ASN A 36 -15.35 -4.84 4.27
N GLY A 37 -14.30 -5.44 4.82
CA GLY A 37 -14.28 -6.88 5.12
C GLY A 37 -13.97 -7.80 3.93
N ALA A 38 -13.67 -7.28 2.75
CA ALA A 38 -13.29 -8.10 1.58
C ALA A 38 -11.95 -8.83 1.73
N GLY A 39 -11.15 -8.53 2.75
CA GLY A 39 -9.85 -9.18 3.00
C GLY A 39 -8.63 -8.35 2.60
N LYS A 40 -8.81 -7.12 2.11
CA LYS A 40 -7.72 -6.25 1.61
C LYS A 40 -6.61 -6.02 2.66
N THR A 41 -6.94 -5.53 3.84
CA THR A 41 -5.99 -5.32 4.94
C THR A 41 -5.36 -6.63 5.43
N THR A 42 -6.12 -7.75 5.38
CA THR A 42 -5.57 -9.09 5.69
C THR A 42 -4.48 -9.48 4.69
N LEU A 43 -4.70 -9.26 3.39
CA LEU A 43 -3.68 -9.51 2.37
C LEU A 43 -2.43 -8.65 2.62
N MET A 44 -2.59 -7.34 2.89
CA MET A 44 -1.47 -6.46 3.23
C MET A 44 -0.68 -6.98 4.45
N ASN A 45 -1.38 -7.38 5.51
CA ASN A 45 -0.74 -7.91 6.72
C ASN A 45 -0.04 -9.27 6.50
N LEU A 46 -0.50 -10.08 5.57
CA LEU A 46 0.15 -11.33 5.18
C LEU A 46 1.43 -11.08 4.37
N ILE A 47 1.42 -10.11 3.45
CA ILE A 47 2.59 -9.73 2.66
C ILE A 47 3.66 -9.08 3.57
N THR A 48 3.25 -8.27 4.55
CA THR A 48 4.20 -7.68 5.53
C THR A 48 4.73 -8.67 6.56
N ASP A 49 4.24 -9.92 6.56
CA ASP A 49 4.50 -10.94 7.59
C ASP A 49 4.10 -10.51 9.03
N ASN A 50 3.26 -9.47 9.16
CA ASN A 50 2.67 -9.07 10.43
C ASN A 50 1.69 -10.12 10.96
N VAL A 51 1.09 -10.90 10.06
CA VAL A 51 0.19 -12.00 10.37
C VAL A 51 0.66 -13.24 9.62
N LYS A 52 0.73 -14.38 10.31
CA LYS A 52 1.13 -15.65 9.70
C LYS A 52 0.00 -16.21 8.83
N ARG A 53 0.34 -16.61 7.60
CA ARG A 53 -0.54 -17.37 6.72
C ARG A 53 -0.79 -18.78 7.27
N GLN A 54 -1.93 -19.35 6.95
CA GLN A 54 -2.27 -20.73 7.32
C GLN A 54 -1.94 -21.71 6.20
N CYS A 55 -2.17 -21.29 4.95
CA CYS A 55 -1.87 -22.07 3.75
C CYS A 55 -1.25 -21.19 2.68
N GLY A 56 -0.66 -21.80 1.66
CA GLY A 56 -0.06 -21.12 0.52
C GLY A 56 1.32 -20.54 0.81
N GLU A 57 1.84 -19.81 -0.15
CA GLU A 57 3.16 -19.19 -0.08
C GLU A 57 3.15 -17.76 -0.64
N ILE A 58 4.07 -16.95 -0.17
CA ILE A 58 4.32 -15.60 -0.69
C ILE A 58 5.79 -15.55 -1.06
N LEU A 59 6.06 -15.30 -2.33
CA LEU A 59 7.40 -15.35 -2.90
C LEU A 59 7.78 -13.93 -3.38
N TYR A 60 8.98 -13.50 -3.05
CA TYR A 60 9.62 -12.35 -3.66
C TYR A 60 10.81 -12.82 -4.50
N ASP A 61 10.77 -12.56 -5.80
CA ASP A 61 11.74 -13.08 -6.79
C ASP A 61 11.99 -14.59 -6.62
N GLY A 62 10.92 -15.38 -6.48
CA GLY A 62 10.95 -16.83 -6.33
C GLY A 62 11.35 -17.35 -4.95
N MET A 63 11.69 -16.49 -3.99
CA MET A 63 12.03 -16.90 -2.62
C MET A 63 10.93 -16.55 -1.62
N ASP A 64 10.61 -17.49 -0.74
CA ASP A 64 9.61 -17.28 0.31
C ASP A 64 10.01 -16.14 1.24
N ILE A 65 9.07 -15.18 1.46
CA ILE A 65 9.31 -13.98 2.28
C ILE A 65 9.70 -14.32 3.72
N CYS A 66 9.20 -15.44 4.28
CA CYS A 66 9.59 -15.87 5.62
C CYS A 66 11.05 -16.36 5.67
N ARG A 67 11.55 -16.98 4.57
CA ARG A 67 12.96 -17.37 4.47
C ARG A 67 13.86 -16.18 4.26
N LEU A 68 13.41 -15.18 3.48
CA LEU A 68 14.12 -13.92 3.30
C LEU A 68 14.19 -13.11 4.59
N GLY A 69 13.13 -13.13 5.40
CA GLY A 69 13.07 -12.48 6.70
C GLY A 69 13.44 -11.00 6.64
N LYS A 70 14.55 -10.62 7.30
CA LYS A 70 15.03 -9.22 7.33
C LYS A 70 15.29 -8.67 5.91
N ARG A 71 15.85 -9.47 5.01
CA ARG A 71 16.16 -9.04 3.62
C ARG A 71 14.92 -8.61 2.86
N PHE A 72 13.78 -9.28 3.06
CA PHE A 72 12.52 -8.85 2.45
C PHE A 72 11.99 -7.57 3.10
N ARG A 73 12.05 -7.46 4.44
CA ARG A 73 11.61 -6.25 5.16
C ARG A 73 12.40 -4.98 4.78
N GLU A 74 13.68 -5.12 4.42
CA GLU A 74 14.48 -4.01 3.90
C GLU A 74 13.96 -3.50 2.55
N LYS A 75 13.37 -4.38 1.73
CA LYS A 75 12.79 -4.06 0.42
C LYS A 75 11.32 -3.64 0.48
N LEU A 76 10.72 -3.69 1.66
CA LEU A 76 9.30 -3.43 1.87
C LEU A 76 9.08 -2.07 2.52
N GLY A 77 8.16 -1.28 1.93
CA GLY A 77 7.54 -0.11 2.55
C GLY A 77 6.08 -0.39 2.86
N PHE A 78 5.61 -0.01 4.03
CA PHE A 78 4.22 -0.20 4.41
C PHE A 78 3.64 1.03 5.08
N MET A 79 2.51 1.47 4.57
CA MET A 79 1.67 2.52 5.13
C MET A 79 0.33 1.90 5.53
N PRO A 80 0.10 1.65 6.82
CA PRO A 80 -1.15 1.07 7.32
C PRO A 80 -2.27 2.11 7.33
N GLN A 81 -3.52 1.65 7.30
CA GLN A 81 -4.72 2.48 7.38
C GLN A 81 -4.77 3.30 8.67
N THR A 82 -4.43 2.68 9.81
CA THR A 82 -4.40 3.35 11.12
C THR A 82 -3.00 3.90 11.39
N GLN A 83 -2.91 5.20 11.61
CA GLN A 83 -1.65 5.90 11.79
C GLN A 83 -1.25 5.89 13.28
N GLY A 84 -0.34 4.99 13.63
CA GLY A 84 0.32 4.98 14.95
C GLY A 84 1.53 5.92 14.96
N MET A 85 1.30 7.23 15.05
CA MET A 85 2.40 8.20 15.25
C MET A 85 2.48 8.63 16.71
N TYR A 86 3.70 8.85 17.18
CA TYR A 86 3.93 9.44 18.51
C TYR A 86 3.71 10.95 18.43
N GLU A 87 2.58 11.42 18.96
CA GLU A 87 2.10 12.81 18.80
C GLU A 87 3.09 13.86 19.32
N ASP A 88 3.92 13.51 20.29
CA ASP A 88 4.94 14.37 20.87
C ASP A 88 6.23 14.50 20.06
N MET A 89 6.45 13.59 19.10
CA MET A 89 7.59 13.68 18.20
C MET A 89 7.36 14.70 17.10
N THR A 90 8.42 15.36 16.65
CA THR A 90 8.40 16.09 15.39
C THR A 90 8.40 15.12 14.21
N ALA A 91 8.00 15.60 13.02
CA ALA A 91 8.04 14.77 11.81
C ALA A 91 9.46 14.24 11.52
N TYR A 92 10.47 15.06 11.74
CA TYR A 92 11.87 14.66 11.58
C TYR A 92 12.27 13.56 12.58
N GLU A 93 11.95 13.73 13.87
CA GLU A 93 12.25 12.73 14.91
C GLU A 93 11.52 11.41 14.66
N PHE A 94 10.26 11.45 14.25
CA PHE A 94 9.50 10.26 13.88
C PHE A 94 10.16 9.49 12.71
N LEU A 95 10.60 10.20 11.68
CA LEU A 95 11.30 9.59 10.54
C LEU A 95 12.69 9.06 10.94
N CYS A 96 13.41 9.73 11.84
CA CYS A 96 14.67 9.22 12.39
C CYS A 96 14.44 7.91 13.16
N TYR A 97 13.42 7.87 14.02
CA TYR A 97 13.02 6.67 14.75
C TYR A 97 12.68 5.51 13.80
N ALA A 98 11.87 5.77 12.78
CA ALA A 98 11.51 4.76 11.78
C ALA A 98 12.73 4.27 10.97
N ALA A 99 13.67 5.16 10.64
CA ALA A 99 14.90 4.79 9.96
C ALA A 99 15.80 3.90 10.82
N GLU A 100 15.88 4.18 12.12
CA GLU A 100 16.63 3.36 13.09
C GLU A 100 16.02 1.96 13.23
N LEU A 101 14.70 1.85 13.32
CA LEU A 101 14.00 0.57 13.33
C LEU A 101 14.24 -0.26 12.06
N LYS A 102 14.38 0.41 10.91
CA LYS A 102 14.77 -0.23 9.64
C LYS A 102 16.27 -0.61 9.59
N GLY A 103 17.06 -0.17 10.55
CA GLY A 103 18.51 -0.42 10.59
C GLY A 103 19.30 0.41 9.57
N LEU A 104 18.78 1.56 9.14
CA LEU A 104 19.48 2.44 8.20
C LEU A 104 20.68 3.11 8.87
N PRO A 105 21.86 3.16 8.21
CA PRO A 105 23.00 3.90 8.73
C PRO A 105 22.65 5.38 8.93
N LYS A 106 22.97 5.94 10.10
CA LYS A 106 22.59 7.30 10.51
C LYS A 106 22.85 8.37 9.45
N ARG A 107 24.04 8.33 8.79
CA ARG A 107 24.36 9.29 7.75
C ARG A 107 23.45 9.20 6.52
N ALA A 108 23.14 7.97 6.09
CA ALA A 108 22.23 7.73 4.96
C ALA A 108 20.78 8.11 5.32
N ALA A 109 20.35 7.78 6.56
CA ALA A 109 19.02 8.13 7.07
C ALA A 109 18.79 9.64 7.06
N VAL A 110 19.71 10.44 7.58
CA VAL A 110 19.59 11.92 7.61
C VAL A 110 19.42 12.50 6.21
N GLN A 111 20.24 12.04 5.25
CA GLN A 111 20.15 12.50 3.87
C GLN A 111 18.81 12.12 3.23
N GLN A 112 18.39 10.87 3.42
CA GLN A 112 17.15 10.37 2.84
C GLN A 112 15.92 11.04 3.46
N ILE A 113 15.89 11.24 4.78
CA ILE A 113 14.81 11.94 5.48
C ILE A 113 14.62 13.35 4.93
N LYS A 114 15.71 14.09 4.71
CA LYS A 114 15.65 15.42 4.12
C LYS A 114 14.99 15.37 2.74
N GLN A 115 15.43 14.48 1.87
CA GLN A 115 14.87 14.30 0.53
C GLN A 115 13.38 13.89 0.58
N LEU A 116 13.01 12.97 1.48
CA LEU A 116 11.62 12.52 1.63
C LEU A 116 10.72 13.64 2.13
N LEU A 117 11.16 14.45 3.10
CA LEU A 117 10.41 15.61 3.57
C LEU A 117 10.20 16.66 2.47
N GLU A 118 11.19 16.85 1.59
CA GLU A 118 11.05 17.69 0.39
C GLU A 118 10.02 17.09 -0.58
N THR A 119 10.14 15.80 -0.89
CA THR A 119 9.23 15.06 -1.79
C THR A 119 7.78 15.15 -1.34
N VAL A 120 7.52 15.00 -0.04
CA VAL A 120 6.15 15.08 0.51
C VAL A 120 5.74 16.50 0.93
N HIS A 121 6.51 17.54 0.57
CA HIS A 121 6.24 18.95 0.85
C HIS A 121 6.05 19.27 2.35
N LEU A 122 6.87 18.66 3.21
CA LEU A 122 6.86 18.88 4.65
C LEU A 122 8.15 19.47 5.21
N SER A 123 9.08 19.96 4.37
CA SER A 123 10.36 20.53 4.84
C SER A 123 10.17 21.67 5.84
N ALA A 124 9.22 22.59 5.59
CA ALA A 124 8.94 23.70 6.50
C ALA A 124 8.30 23.28 7.83
N ALA A 125 7.70 22.09 7.87
CA ALA A 125 7.05 21.53 9.06
C ALA A 125 7.86 20.40 9.73
N ALA A 126 9.07 20.12 9.23
CA ALA A 126 9.92 19.01 9.70
C ALA A 126 10.11 18.95 11.22
N HIS A 127 10.25 20.11 11.85
CA HIS A 127 10.49 20.24 13.30
C HIS A 127 9.23 20.60 14.10
N ARG A 128 8.04 20.52 13.49
CA ARG A 128 6.76 20.66 14.21
C ARG A 128 6.30 19.30 14.71
N LYS A 129 5.68 19.26 15.90
CA LYS A 129 5.10 18.03 16.45
C LYS A 129 3.97 17.50 15.56
N VAL A 130 3.98 16.19 15.29
CA VAL A 130 2.97 15.54 14.43
C VAL A 130 1.58 15.53 15.05
N GLY A 131 1.47 15.67 16.37
CA GLY A 131 0.19 15.83 17.06
C GLY A 131 -0.62 17.05 16.58
N GLY A 132 0.05 18.12 16.14
CA GLY A 132 -0.58 19.32 15.57
C GLY A 132 -0.75 19.30 14.04
N PHE A 133 -0.54 18.16 13.37
CA PHE A 133 -0.66 18.04 11.92
C PHE A 133 -2.11 17.80 11.48
N SER A 134 -2.48 18.33 10.29
CA SER A 134 -3.71 17.93 9.62
C SER A 134 -3.66 16.45 9.23
N GLY A 135 -4.81 15.87 8.90
CA GLY A 135 -4.89 14.49 8.37
C GLY A 135 -3.96 14.28 7.18
N GLY A 136 -3.97 15.20 6.23
CA GLY A 136 -3.10 15.14 5.05
C GLY A 136 -1.62 15.28 5.37
N MET A 137 -1.24 16.13 6.34
CA MET A 137 0.14 16.20 6.79
C MET A 137 0.59 14.89 7.44
N ARG A 138 -0.26 14.26 8.24
CA ARG A 138 0.01 12.94 8.84
C ARG A 138 0.18 11.87 7.77
N GLN A 139 -0.71 11.81 6.76
CA GLN A 139 -0.61 10.88 5.63
C GLN A 139 0.72 11.05 4.88
N ARG A 140 1.14 12.28 4.64
CA ARG A 140 2.41 12.56 3.96
C ARG A 140 3.63 12.12 4.78
N VAL A 141 3.62 12.27 6.10
CA VAL A 141 4.67 11.71 6.97
C VAL A 141 4.69 10.18 6.89
N MET A 142 3.52 9.53 6.90
CA MET A 142 3.41 8.07 6.79
C MET A 142 3.90 7.56 5.44
N LEU A 143 3.62 8.29 4.34
CA LEU A 143 4.18 7.96 3.04
C LEU A 143 5.72 8.09 3.06
N ALA A 144 6.25 9.18 3.62
CA ALA A 144 7.70 9.36 3.76
C ALA A 144 8.32 8.21 4.59
N GLN A 145 7.68 7.80 5.68
CA GLN A 145 8.09 6.66 6.49
C GLN A 145 8.09 5.35 5.68
N ALA A 146 7.06 5.10 4.88
CA ALA A 146 6.98 3.91 4.04
C ALA A 146 8.09 3.87 2.99
N LEU A 147 8.55 5.03 2.50
CA LEU A 147 9.61 5.17 1.48
C LEU A 147 11.04 5.10 2.06
N LEU A 148 11.22 5.12 3.39
CA LEU A 148 12.54 4.96 4.00
C LEU A 148 13.21 3.65 3.57
N GLY A 149 14.51 3.71 3.27
CA GLY A 149 15.28 2.56 2.80
C GLY A 149 15.11 2.27 1.31
N ALA A 150 14.43 3.14 0.54
CA ALA A 150 14.18 2.98 -0.89
C ALA A 150 13.57 1.59 -1.24
N PRO A 151 12.38 1.26 -0.70
CA PRO A 151 11.77 -0.06 -0.89
C PRO A 151 11.49 -0.36 -2.37
N GLU A 152 11.50 -1.63 -2.71
CA GLU A 152 11.12 -2.15 -4.02
C GLU A 152 9.63 -2.52 -4.09
N VAL A 153 9.05 -2.89 -2.94
CA VAL A 153 7.62 -3.18 -2.77
C VAL A 153 7.01 -2.16 -1.82
N LEU A 154 5.96 -1.47 -2.24
CA LEU A 154 5.26 -0.46 -1.45
C LEU A 154 3.79 -0.85 -1.27
N LEU A 155 3.37 -1.00 -0.04
CA LEU A 155 2.00 -1.33 0.34
C LEU A 155 1.35 -0.11 0.98
N LEU A 156 0.23 0.36 0.43
CA LEU A 156 -0.51 1.54 0.87
C LEU A 156 -1.96 1.14 1.18
N ASP A 157 -2.30 1.07 2.46
CA ASP A 157 -3.65 0.70 2.90
C ASP A 157 -4.49 1.95 3.12
N GLU A 158 -5.46 2.21 2.21
CA GLU A 158 -6.35 3.39 2.20
C GLU A 158 -5.57 4.74 2.28
N PRO A 159 -4.57 5.00 1.43
CA PRO A 159 -3.64 6.12 1.61
C PRO A 159 -4.30 7.50 1.44
N THR A 160 -5.46 7.58 0.81
CA THR A 160 -6.20 8.82 0.52
C THR A 160 -7.32 9.12 1.51
N ALA A 161 -7.57 8.21 2.47
CA ALA A 161 -8.65 8.35 3.43
C ALA A 161 -8.48 9.62 4.29
N GLY A 162 -9.54 10.45 4.36
CA GLY A 162 -9.52 11.67 5.16
C GLY A 162 -8.73 12.84 4.58
N LEU A 163 -8.24 12.73 3.34
CA LEU A 163 -7.61 13.84 2.62
C LEU A 163 -8.65 14.72 1.93
N ASP A 164 -8.35 16.02 1.84
CA ASP A 164 -9.08 16.91 0.95
C ASP A 164 -8.79 16.64 -0.53
N PRO A 165 -9.59 17.15 -1.47
CA PRO A 165 -9.44 16.87 -2.90
C PRO A 165 -8.06 17.24 -3.48
N GLU A 166 -7.47 18.35 -3.04
CA GLU A 166 -6.17 18.81 -3.54
C GLU A 166 -5.04 17.89 -3.06
N GLU A 167 -5.08 17.51 -1.78
CA GLU A 167 -4.09 16.57 -1.21
C GLU A 167 -4.19 15.18 -1.84
N ARG A 168 -5.40 14.70 -2.18
CA ARG A 168 -5.60 13.44 -2.92
C ARG A 168 -4.94 13.47 -4.30
N VAL A 169 -5.10 14.56 -5.05
CA VAL A 169 -4.46 14.70 -6.37
C VAL A 169 -2.95 14.61 -6.23
N ARG A 170 -2.36 15.37 -5.33
CA ARG A 170 -0.90 15.37 -5.10
C ARG A 170 -0.38 13.99 -4.70
N LEU A 171 -1.10 13.30 -3.80
CA LEU A 171 -0.69 11.96 -3.36
C LEU A 171 -0.74 10.96 -4.52
N ARG A 172 -1.80 11.00 -5.36
CA ARG A 172 -1.92 10.15 -6.55
C ARG A 172 -0.76 10.35 -7.52
N GLU A 173 -0.38 11.60 -7.81
CA GLU A 173 0.75 11.91 -8.68
C GLU A 173 2.06 11.31 -8.15
N HIS A 174 2.32 11.43 -6.84
CA HIS A 174 3.48 10.79 -6.22
C HIS A 174 3.47 9.27 -6.35
N ILE A 175 2.32 8.64 -6.11
CA ILE A 175 2.17 7.19 -6.22
C ILE A 175 2.38 6.71 -7.67
N ALA A 176 1.85 7.44 -8.65
CA ALA A 176 2.04 7.13 -10.07
C ALA A 176 3.53 7.16 -10.48
N VAL A 177 4.29 8.12 -9.95
CA VAL A 177 5.75 8.19 -10.18
C VAL A 177 6.46 6.98 -9.57
N LEU A 178 6.08 6.57 -8.35
CA LEU A 178 6.67 5.43 -7.64
C LEU A 178 6.40 4.10 -8.36
N GLY A 179 5.25 3.96 -9.01
CA GLY A 179 4.88 2.75 -9.75
C GLY A 179 5.76 2.45 -10.96
N LYS A 180 6.51 3.42 -11.49
CA LYS A 180 7.34 3.22 -12.69
C LYS A 180 8.45 2.19 -12.50
N ASP A 181 8.97 2.06 -11.30
CA ASP A 181 10.11 1.19 -10.96
C ASP A 181 9.90 0.30 -9.72
N LYS A 182 8.71 0.38 -9.10
CA LYS A 182 8.36 -0.35 -7.88
C LYS A 182 7.08 -1.15 -8.06
N ILE A 183 6.94 -2.20 -7.27
CA ILE A 183 5.65 -2.87 -7.07
C ILE A 183 4.87 -2.05 -6.04
N VAL A 184 3.80 -1.37 -6.48
CA VAL A 184 2.95 -0.56 -5.58
C VAL A 184 1.57 -1.19 -5.50
N LEU A 185 1.17 -1.60 -4.30
CA LEU A 185 -0.16 -2.10 -4.00
C LEU A 185 -0.93 -1.04 -3.21
N ILE A 186 -2.11 -0.69 -3.71
CA ILE A 186 -3.01 0.25 -3.04
C ILE A 186 -4.32 -0.44 -2.74
N THR A 187 -4.75 -0.44 -1.49
CA THR A 187 -6.13 -0.77 -1.17
C THR A 187 -6.94 0.51 -1.08
N THR A 188 -8.14 0.50 -1.65
CA THR A 188 -9.09 1.60 -1.48
C THR A 188 -10.50 1.12 -1.78
N HIS A 189 -11.48 1.83 -1.23
CA HIS A 189 -12.89 1.74 -1.59
C HIS A 189 -13.34 2.91 -2.49
N ILE A 190 -12.43 3.87 -2.78
CA ILE A 190 -12.68 5.06 -3.61
C ILE A 190 -12.04 4.84 -4.97
N THR A 191 -12.84 4.46 -5.96
CA THR A 191 -12.39 4.15 -7.32
C THR A 191 -11.71 5.33 -8.00
N GLY A 192 -12.22 6.55 -7.82
CA GLY A 192 -11.65 7.78 -8.39
C GLY A 192 -10.22 8.08 -7.95
N ASP A 193 -9.76 7.49 -6.84
CA ASP A 193 -8.39 7.69 -6.37
C ASP A 193 -7.35 6.86 -7.14
N VAL A 194 -7.78 5.82 -7.84
CA VAL A 194 -6.90 4.90 -8.54
C VAL A 194 -7.15 4.82 -10.04
N GLU A 195 -8.28 5.35 -10.53
CA GLU A 195 -8.68 5.27 -11.94
C GLU A 195 -7.61 5.78 -12.91
N THR A 196 -6.90 6.85 -12.54
CA THR A 196 -5.89 7.48 -13.41
C THR A 196 -4.47 6.97 -13.20
N ILE A 197 -4.22 6.23 -12.12
CA ILE A 197 -2.87 5.83 -11.74
C ILE A 197 -2.65 4.32 -11.70
N ALA A 198 -3.72 3.51 -11.64
CA ALA A 198 -3.58 2.07 -11.56
C ALA A 198 -3.33 1.44 -12.93
N ASP A 199 -2.27 0.64 -13.01
CA ASP A 199 -1.99 -0.22 -14.17
C ASP A 199 -2.88 -1.47 -14.14
N ASN A 200 -3.07 -2.04 -12.94
CA ASN A 200 -3.89 -3.25 -12.73
C ASN A 200 -4.93 -3.03 -11.64
N ILE A 201 -6.10 -3.64 -11.83
CA ILE A 201 -7.21 -3.62 -10.88
C ILE A 201 -7.55 -5.04 -10.44
N LEU A 202 -7.58 -5.25 -9.14
CA LEU A 202 -8.06 -6.47 -8.51
C LEU A 202 -9.36 -6.20 -7.76
N LEU A 203 -10.38 -7.02 -8.00
CA LEU A 203 -11.65 -6.97 -7.27
C LEU A 203 -11.67 -8.10 -6.24
N MET A 204 -11.73 -7.73 -4.97
CA MET A 204 -11.88 -8.68 -3.86
C MET A 204 -13.27 -8.62 -3.25
N ARG A 205 -13.82 -9.79 -2.93
CA ARG A 205 -15.07 -9.94 -2.18
C ARG A 205 -15.01 -11.20 -1.31
N GLU A 206 -15.43 -11.09 -0.06
CA GLU A 206 -15.54 -12.23 0.88
C GLU A 206 -14.23 -13.05 0.99
N GLY A 207 -13.09 -12.35 1.08
CA GLY A 207 -11.78 -12.98 1.20
C GLY A 207 -11.25 -13.64 -0.08
N ARG A 208 -11.90 -13.46 -1.22
CA ARG A 208 -11.49 -14.05 -2.50
C ARG A 208 -11.17 -12.99 -3.55
N LEU A 209 -10.19 -13.29 -4.38
CA LEU A 209 -10.00 -12.57 -5.63
C LEU A 209 -11.08 -13.00 -6.63
N LYS A 210 -11.92 -12.07 -7.06
CA LYS A 210 -13.03 -12.34 -7.97
C LYS A 210 -12.70 -12.00 -9.40
N PHE A 211 -11.93 -10.93 -9.59
CA PHE A 211 -11.53 -10.47 -10.92
C PHE A 211 -10.20 -9.75 -10.84
N ALA A 212 -9.36 -9.92 -11.86
CA ALA A 212 -8.10 -9.19 -12.03
C ALA A 212 -7.88 -8.90 -13.51
N ALA A 213 -7.54 -7.67 -13.84
CA ALA A 213 -7.20 -7.25 -15.19
C ALA A 213 -6.37 -5.96 -15.16
N ASP A 214 -5.73 -5.62 -16.28
CA ASP A 214 -5.25 -4.26 -16.49
C ASP A 214 -6.45 -3.26 -16.44
N SER A 215 -6.15 -2.01 -16.11
CA SER A 215 -7.18 -0.99 -15.87
C SER A 215 -8.12 -0.81 -17.07
N LYS A 216 -7.59 -0.83 -18.30
CA LYS A 216 -8.39 -0.66 -19.53
C LYS A 216 -9.33 -1.84 -19.73
N THR A 217 -8.84 -3.07 -19.61
CA THR A 217 -9.65 -4.29 -19.71
C THR A 217 -10.65 -4.39 -18.56
N PHE A 218 -10.28 -3.94 -17.36
CA PHE A 218 -11.22 -3.90 -16.24
C PHE A 218 -12.43 -3.01 -16.55
N ILE A 219 -12.25 -1.87 -17.17
CA ILE A 219 -13.33 -0.93 -17.52
C ILE A 219 -14.09 -1.41 -18.75
N SER A 220 -13.39 -1.63 -19.88
CA SER A 220 -14.03 -1.93 -21.17
C SER A 220 -14.73 -3.30 -21.19
N GLY A 221 -14.20 -4.30 -20.49
CA GLY A 221 -14.71 -5.67 -20.49
C GLY A 221 -16.12 -5.87 -19.91
N CYS A 222 -16.69 -4.83 -19.28
CA CYS A 222 -18.11 -4.83 -18.85
C CYS A 222 -18.92 -3.69 -19.48
N GLY A 223 -18.40 -3.03 -20.53
CA GLY A 223 -19.09 -1.94 -21.21
C GLY A 223 -19.26 -0.68 -20.36
N ALA A 224 -18.39 -0.46 -19.37
CA ALA A 224 -18.40 0.71 -18.50
C ALA A 224 -17.63 1.88 -19.12
N ALA A 225 -17.98 3.10 -18.74
CA ALA A 225 -17.27 4.31 -19.14
C ALA A 225 -16.20 4.74 -18.10
N THR A 226 -16.41 4.38 -16.83
CA THR A 226 -15.52 4.76 -15.71
C THR A 226 -15.17 3.54 -14.87
N LEU A 227 -14.13 3.64 -14.07
CA LEU A 227 -13.75 2.59 -13.12
C LEU A 227 -14.86 2.34 -12.07
N GLU A 228 -15.55 3.40 -11.65
CA GLU A 228 -16.65 3.29 -10.68
C GLU A 228 -17.81 2.47 -11.25
N ASP A 229 -18.26 2.77 -12.48
CA ASP A 229 -19.30 1.99 -13.14
C ASP A 229 -18.87 0.52 -13.35
N ALA A 230 -17.64 0.30 -13.78
CA ALA A 230 -17.08 -1.04 -13.94
C ALA A 230 -17.05 -1.82 -12.62
N TYR A 231 -16.63 -1.18 -11.55
CA TYR A 231 -16.59 -1.76 -10.20
C TYR A 231 -18.00 -2.18 -9.74
N LEU A 232 -18.98 -1.28 -9.88
CA LEU A 232 -20.37 -1.55 -9.46
C LEU A 232 -21.00 -2.69 -10.29
N ARG A 233 -20.83 -2.67 -11.63
CA ARG A 233 -21.35 -3.76 -12.49
C ARG A 233 -20.75 -5.11 -12.13
N ARG A 234 -19.44 -5.18 -11.94
CA ARG A 234 -18.77 -6.43 -11.56
C ARG A 234 -19.14 -6.89 -10.15
N LEU A 235 -19.33 -5.95 -9.21
CA LEU A 235 -19.72 -6.28 -7.85
C LEU A 235 -21.14 -6.86 -7.77
N HIS A 236 -22.07 -6.36 -8.61
CA HIS A 236 -23.44 -6.87 -8.68
C HIS A 236 -23.55 -8.20 -9.44
N ALA A 237 -22.60 -8.52 -10.32
CA ALA A 237 -22.57 -9.77 -11.07
C ALA A 237 -22.00 -10.96 -10.27
N LEU A 238 -21.49 -10.74 -9.05
CA LEU A 238 -20.89 -11.73 -8.14
C LEU A 238 -21.87 -12.21 -7.08
#